data_2a0996fa5b0e4e59704b4c3007f24f82
#
_entry.id   2a0996fa5b0e4e59704b4c3007f24f82
#
_cell.length_a   1.000
_cell.length_b   1.000
_cell.length_c   1.000
_cell.angle_alpha   90.00
_cell.angle_beta   90.00
_cell.angle_gamma   90.00
#
_symmetry.space_group_name_H-M   'P 1'
#
loop_
_entity.id
_entity.type
_entity.pdbx_description
1 polymer ?
#
loop_
_entity_poly.entity_id
_entity_poly.type
_entity_poly.pdbx_seq_one_letter_code
_entity_poly.pdbx_strand_id
1 'polypeptide(L)'
;MNARPPKKPRDLVDGVLLLDKPVGLSSNDALIKAKRVMNAKKAGHTGTLDPFATGLLPLCFGEATKFSQDLLEADKTYEATVHLGIKTDTGDTEGEAIETLPVDVTVEQIEAALARFRGPILQVPPMYSALKRDGKALYEYAREGIVLEREARPVTIHALELIDYEAPMLRIRVTCSKGTYVRVLGEDIGAALGTGAHLNALRRIQVGALTLDGMITLEALQAHAEPRSLLAPVDALLSTFPAVELTPELAKRFLNGQRLALGKEAVTVPAEQGRVRVYHEGKLLGTANLQEWAILAPERLIAAQH
;
A
#
# COMPACT_ATOMS: atom_id res chain seq x y z
N MET A 1 -1.20 40.67 -22.21
CA MET A 1 -0.65 39.79 -21.14
C MET A 1 -1.84 39.20 -20.39
N ASN A 2 -2.21 37.93 -20.66
CA ASN A 2 -3.30 37.28 -19.93
C ASN A 2 -2.75 36.80 -18.58
N ALA A 3 -3.07 37.53 -17.52
CA ALA A 3 -2.78 37.11 -16.17
C ALA A 3 -3.54 35.81 -15.87
N ARG A 4 -2.83 34.72 -15.52
CA ARG A 4 -3.46 33.49 -15.04
C ARG A 4 -4.33 33.82 -13.82
N PRO A 5 -5.58 33.36 -13.79
CA PRO A 5 -6.44 33.58 -12.63
C PRO A 5 -5.76 33.08 -11.35
N PRO A 6 -5.93 33.77 -10.21
CA PRO A 6 -5.32 33.34 -8.95
C PRO A 6 -5.77 31.93 -8.61
N LYS A 7 -4.81 31.07 -8.26
CA LYS A 7 -5.10 29.68 -7.85
C LYS A 7 -5.97 29.73 -6.58
N LYS A 8 -7.12 29.04 -6.61
CA LYS A 8 -7.94 28.85 -5.39
C LYS A 8 -7.06 28.28 -4.27
N PRO A 9 -7.19 28.80 -3.03
CA PRO A 9 -6.50 28.22 -1.89
C PRO A 9 -6.90 26.74 -1.73
N ARG A 10 -5.96 25.94 -1.25
CA ARG A 10 -6.19 24.52 -0.96
C ARG A 10 -6.81 24.37 0.42
N ASP A 11 -7.75 23.45 0.54
CA ASP A 11 -8.49 23.19 1.76
C ASP A 11 -7.77 22.19 2.68
N LEU A 12 -8.03 22.29 3.97
CA LEU A 12 -7.74 21.23 4.92
C LEU A 12 -8.81 20.15 4.74
N VAL A 13 -8.40 19.00 4.28
CA VAL A 13 -9.23 17.82 4.03
C VAL A 13 -8.60 16.65 4.73
N ASP A 14 -9.31 16.00 5.63
CA ASP A 14 -8.85 14.86 6.40
C ASP A 14 -9.66 13.62 6.03
N GLY A 15 -8.99 12.47 5.94
CA GLY A 15 -9.64 11.19 5.66
C GLY A 15 -8.85 10.31 4.71
N VAL A 16 -9.44 9.18 4.37
CA VAL A 16 -8.85 8.13 3.53
C VAL A 16 -9.76 7.87 2.35
N LEU A 17 -9.21 7.87 1.14
CA LEU A 17 -9.90 7.45 -0.08
C LEU A 17 -9.32 6.12 -0.55
N LEU A 18 -10.17 5.14 -0.81
CA LEU A 18 -9.79 3.89 -1.45
C LEU A 18 -9.94 4.06 -2.97
N LEU A 19 -8.84 4.37 -3.64
CA LEU A 19 -8.85 4.59 -5.08
C LEU A 19 -8.58 3.27 -5.82
N ASP A 20 -9.42 2.95 -6.83
CA ASP A 20 -9.07 1.98 -7.86
C ASP A 20 -8.15 2.65 -8.86
N LYS A 21 -6.85 2.39 -8.72
CA LYS A 21 -5.87 2.96 -9.63
C LYS A 21 -6.03 2.32 -11.01
N PRO A 22 -6.28 3.09 -12.07
CA PRO A 22 -6.34 2.55 -13.42
C PRO A 22 -4.95 2.18 -13.93
N VAL A 23 -4.89 1.39 -14.99
CA VAL A 23 -3.69 1.14 -15.77
C VAL A 23 -3.16 2.44 -16.40
N GLY A 24 -1.85 2.51 -16.63
CA GLY A 24 -1.18 3.61 -17.35
C GLY A 24 -0.87 4.86 -16.52
N LEU A 25 -1.30 4.93 -15.25
CA LEU A 25 -0.94 6.00 -14.34
C LEU A 25 0.04 5.51 -13.27
N SER A 26 1.06 6.30 -12.97
CA SER A 26 1.83 6.09 -11.75
C SER A 26 0.95 6.35 -10.51
N SER A 27 1.32 5.76 -9.36
CA SER A 27 0.64 6.04 -8.09
C SER A 27 0.65 7.52 -7.74
N ASN A 28 1.73 8.24 -8.06
CA ASN A 28 1.82 9.68 -7.83
C ASN A 28 0.91 10.50 -8.75
N ASP A 29 0.77 10.13 -10.03
CA ASP A 29 -0.14 10.79 -10.95
C ASP A 29 -1.60 10.61 -10.53
N ALA A 30 -1.97 9.40 -10.12
CA ALA A 30 -3.29 9.10 -9.57
C ALA A 30 -3.57 9.92 -8.30
N LEU A 31 -2.60 10.01 -7.38
CA LEU A 31 -2.66 10.84 -6.18
C LEU A 31 -2.86 12.32 -6.52
N ILE A 32 -2.08 12.87 -7.47
CA ILE A 32 -2.18 14.28 -7.87
C ILE A 32 -3.56 14.59 -8.46
N LYS A 33 -4.11 13.69 -9.29
CA LYS A 33 -5.46 13.85 -9.86
C LYS A 33 -6.52 13.84 -8.76
N ALA A 34 -6.51 12.85 -7.87
CA ALA A 34 -7.44 12.78 -6.73
C ALA A 34 -7.31 13.99 -5.79
N LYS A 35 -6.08 14.42 -5.49
CA LYS A 35 -5.80 15.59 -4.67
C LYS A 35 -6.38 16.89 -5.29
N ARG A 36 -6.39 17.00 -6.62
CA ARG A 36 -7.01 18.15 -7.32
C ARG A 36 -8.52 18.13 -7.20
N VAL A 37 -9.16 16.97 -7.38
CA VAL A 37 -10.60 16.79 -7.20
C VAL A 37 -11.03 17.19 -5.80
N MET A 38 -10.31 16.73 -4.78
CA MET A 38 -10.56 17.05 -3.37
C MET A 38 -10.24 18.51 -3.00
N ASN A 39 -9.53 19.26 -3.85
CA ASN A 39 -8.91 20.56 -3.53
C ASN A 39 -8.02 20.50 -2.27
N ALA A 40 -7.44 19.35 -1.95
CA ALA A 40 -6.74 19.12 -0.69
C ALA A 40 -5.35 19.77 -0.64
N LYS A 41 -4.98 20.33 0.52
CA LYS A 41 -3.67 20.93 0.79
C LYS A 41 -2.57 19.85 0.89
N LYS A 42 -2.86 18.74 1.58
CA LYS A 42 -1.91 17.67 1.87
C LYS A 42 -2.52 16.31 1.50
N ALA A 43 -1.76 15.48 0.81
CA ALA A 43 -2.13 14.10 0.54
C ALA A 43 -0.87 13.23 0.32
N GLY A 44 -1.01 11.92 0.51
CA GLY A 44 -0.01 10.90 0.24
C GLY A 44 -0.67 9.56 -0.06
N HIS A 45 0.07 8.59 -0.60
CA HIS A 45 -0.41 7.23 -0.82
C HIS A 45 0.37 6.22 0.03
N THR A 46 -0.21 5.03 0.23
CA THR A 46 0.34 3.97 1.07
C THR A 46 0.83 2.80 0.23
N GLY A 47 1.99 2.97 -0.37
CA GLY A 47 2.63 1.94 -1.20
C GLY A 47 2.37 2.11 -2.70
N THR A 48 3.47 2.16 -3.44
CA THR A 48 3.47 2.33 -4.90
C THR A 48 2.88 1.12 -5.61
N LEU A 49 2.11 1.38 -6.65
CA LEU A 49 1.77 0.45 -7.73
C LEU A 49 2.46 0.93 -9.00
N ASP A 50 3.01 0.00 -9.76
CA ASP A 50 3.60 0.28 -11.07
C ASP A 50 2.54 0.81 -12.05
N PRO A 51 2.91 1.51 -13.14
CA PRO A 51 1.93 2.07 -14.07
C PRO A 51 1.01 1.02 -14.69
N PHE A 52 1.52 -0.16 -15.08
CA PHE A 52 0.72 -1.24 -15.64
C PHE A 52 -0.22 -1.90 -14.59
N ALA A 53 0.11 -1.80 -13.29
CA ALA A 53 -0.68 -2.39 -12.23
C ALA A 53 -1.93 -1.57 -11.90
N THR A 54 -2.98 -2.26 -11.41
CA THR A 54 -4.28 -1.68 -11.04
C THR A 54 -4.67 -1.98 -9.60
N GLY A 55 -5.82 -1.47 -9.17
CA GLY A 55 -6.48 -1.86 -7.93
C GLY A 55 -6.22 -0.92 -6.77
N LEU A 56 -6.36 -1.44 -5.58
CA LEU A 56 -6.46 -0.70 -4.34
C LEU A 56 -5.23 0.16 -4.05
N LEU A 57 -5.40 1.46 -4.15
CA LEU A 57 -4.42 2.48 -3.77
C LEU A 57 -5.03 3.40 -2.70
N PRO A 58 -4.80 3.12 -1.41
CA PRO A 58 -5.26 4.00 -0.35
C PRO A 58 -4.56 5.35 -0.41
N LEU A 59 -5.34 6.43 -0.48
CA LEU A 59 -4.88 7.82 -0.47
C LEU A 59 -5.24 8.46 0.86
N CYS A 60 -4.23 8.97 1.56
CA CYS A 60 -4.39 9.66 2.83
C CYS A 60 -4.40 11.16 2.61
N PHE A 61 -5.40 11.85 3.17
CA PHE A 61 -5.54 13.30 3.12
C PHE A 61 -5.34 13.91 4.50
N GLY A 62 -4.67 15.07 4.57
CA GLY A 62 -4.47 15.85 5.78
C GLY A 62 -3.90 15.04 6.95
N GLU A 63 -4.65 14.93 8.05
CA GLU A 63 -4.24 14.23 9.26
C GLU A 63 -4.02 12.71 9.04
N ALA A 64 -4.75 12.08 8.10
CA ALA A 64 -4.55 10.67 7.77
C ALA A 64 -3.12 10.38 7.28
N THR A 65 -2.41 11.36 6.72
CA THR A 65 -1.01 11.19 6.29
C THR A 65 -0.05 10.87 7.44
N LYS A 66 -0.44 11.16 8.68
CA LYS A 66 0.37 10.82 9.87
C LYS A 66 0.43 9.32 10.13
N PHE A 67 -0.56 8.58 9.63
CA PHE A 67 -0.73 7.14 9.86
C PHE A 67 -0.45 6.29 8.61
N SER A 68 -0.03 6.92 7.50
CA SER A 68 0.26 6.22 6.25
C SER A 68 1.35 5.15 6.37
N GLN A 69 2.28 5.32 7.31
CA GLN A 69 3.36 4.36 7.55
C GLN A 69 2.83 2.98 7.97
N ASP A 70 1.74 2.93 8.71
CA ASP A 70 1.15 1.68 9.19
C ASP A 70 0.70 0.79 8.02
N LEU A 71 0.15 1.37 6.96
CA LEU A 71 -0.20 0.63 5.74
C LEU A 71 1.00 0.34 4.84
N LEU A 72 2.06 1.15 4.89
CA LEU A 72 3.31 0.83 4.18
C LEU A 72 3.92 -0.47 4.72
N GLU A 73 3.84 -0.68 6.04
CA GLU A 73 4.34 -1.88 6.71
C GLU A 73 3.41 -3.10 6.58
N ALA A 74 2.12 -2.90 6.30
CA ALA A 74 1.12 -3.96 6.22
C ALA A 74 1.38 -4.93 5.06
N ASP A 75 0.88 -6.16 5.18
CA ASP A 75 0.85 -7.15 4.10
C ASP A 75 -0.10 -6.72 2.98
N LYS A 76 0.16 -7.21 1.78
CA LYS A 76 -0.63 -6.91 0.58
C LYS A 76 -1.05 -8.21 -0.10
N THR A 77 -2.26 -8.20 -0.68
CA THR A 77 -2.72 -9.29 -1.53
C THR A 77 -2.94 -8.79 -2.95
N TYR A 78 -2.48 -9.58 -3.89
CA TYR A 78 -2.57 -9.30 -5.31
C TYR A 78 -3.19 -10.47 -6.07
N GLU A 79 -3.88 -10.17 -7.16
CA GLU A 79 -4.13 -11.09 -8.25
C GLU A 79 -3.21 -10.71 -9.41
N ALA A 80 -2.50 -11.69 -9.93
CA ALA A 80 -1.53 -11.50 -11.00
C ALA A 80 -1.79 -12.50 -12.13
N THR A 81 -1.62 -12.04 -13.37
CA THR A 81 -1.54 -12.90 -14.55
C THR A 81 -0.08 -12.94 -15.00
N VAL A 82 0.51 -14.10 -14.94
CA VAL A 82 1.87 -14.40 -15.39
C VAL A 82 1.80 -14.96 -16.78
N HIS A 83 2.46 -14.34 -17.75
CA HIS A 83 2.61 -14.84 -19.11
C HIS A 83 3.88 -15.71 -19.17
N LEU A 84 3.71 -17.02 -19.24
CA LEU A 84 4.79 -17.98 -19.41
C LEU A 84 5.33 -17.92 -20.83
N GLY A 85 6.59 -18.28 -21.04
CA GLY A 85 7.22 -18.41 -22.34
C GLY A 85 7.86 -17.13 -22.88
N ILE A 86 7.63 -15.97 -22.29
CA ILE A 86 8.22 -14.70 -22.72
C ILE A 86 8.82 -13.98 -21.51
N LYS A 87 10.11 -13.64 -21.60
CA LYS A 87 10.77 -12.75 -20.65
C LYS A 87 10.87 -11.35 -21.23
N THR A 88 10.64 -10.34 -20.40
CA THR A 88 10.86 -8.93 -20.77
C THR A 88 11.96 -8.32 -19.89
N ASP A 89 12.56 -7.25 -20.33
CA ASP A 89 13.62 -6.55 -19.60
C ASP A 89 13.13 -5.83 -18.34
N THR A 90 11.82 -5.57 -18.21
CA THR A 90 11.18 -4.98 -17.03
C THR A 90 10.48 -6.01 -16.14
N GLY A 91 10.28 -7.24 -16.62
CA GLY A 91 9.48 -8.29 -15.96
C GLY A 91 7.96 -8.04 -16.01
N ASP A 92 7.50 -7.10 -16.85
CA ASP A 92 6.10 -6.76 -17.08
C ASP A 92 5.83 -6.38 -18.54
N THR A 93 4.62 -5.91 -18.86
CA THR A 93 4.19 -5.53 -20.22
C THR A 93 4.73 -4.18 -20.70
N GLU A 94 5.44 -3.40 -19.87
CA GLU A 94 6.04 -2.13 -20.27
C GLU A 94 7.41 -2.32 -20.91
N GLY A 95 8.02 -3.52 -20.76
CA GLY A 95 9.32 -3.86 -21.32
C GLY A 95 9.27 -4.55 -22.68
N GLU A 96 10.44 -4.66 -23.30
CA GLU A 96 10.64 -5.39 -24.55
C GLU A 96 10.94 -6.86 -24.27
N ALA A 97 10.45 -7.74 -25.16
CA ALA A 97 10.73 -9.18 -25.07
C ALA A 97 12.22 -9.44 -25.34
N ILE A 98 12.90 -10.08 -24.39
CA ILE A 98 14.34 -10.41 -24.47
C ILE A 98 14.58 -11.91 -24.71
N GLU A 99 13.62 -12.77 -24.40
CA GLU A 99 13.70 -14.21 -24.60
C GLU A 99 12.32 -14.81 -24.80
N THR A 100 12.21 -15.77 -25.71
CA THR A 100 10.98 -16.54 -25.95
C THR A 100 11.30 -18.04 -25.89
N LEU A 101 10.57 -18.77 -25.07
CA LEU A 101 10.73 -20.20 -24.81
C LEU A 101 9.38 -20.92 -24.98
N PRO A 102 9.39 -22.23 -25.33
CA PRO A 102 8.16 -23.01 -25.41
C PRO A 102 7.52 -23.17 -24.03
N VAL A 103 6.19 -23.29 -24.02
CA VAL A 103 5.40 -23.54 -22.81
C VAL A 103 4.73 -24.91 -22.95
N ASP A 104 5.30 -25.88 -22.25
CA ASP A 104 4.77 -27.25 -22.14
C ASP A 104 4.83 -27.66 -20.68
N VAL A 105 3.88 -27.11 -19.88
CA VAL A 105 3.81 -27.33 -18.45
C VAL A 105 2.42 -27.78 -18.03
N THR A 106 2.36 -28.70 -17.07
CA THR A 106 1.11 -29.20 -16.50
C THR A 106 0.73 -28.41 -15.22
N VAL A 107 -0.51 -28.53 -14.80
CA VAL A 107 -0.99 -27.93 -13.56
C VAL A 107 -0.23 -28.45 -12.35
N GLU A 108 0.14 -29.73 -12.34
CA GLU A 108 0.92 -30.36 -11.27
C GLU A 108 2.34 -29.76 -11.17
N GLN A 109 2.97 -29.49 -12.30
CA GLN A 109 4.28 -28.83 -12.35
C GLN A 109 4.17 -27.37 -11.84
N ILE A 110 3.11 -26.67 -12.21
CA ILE A 110 2.84 -25.31 -11.71
C ILE A 110 2.68 -25.33 -10.20
N GLU A 111 1.83 -26.19 -9.64
CA GLU A 111 1.64 -26.29 -8.19
C GLU A 111 2.94 -26.65 -7.47
N ALA A 112 3.74 -27.55 -8.01
CA ALA A 112 5.05 -27.89 -7.46
C ALA A 112 6.02 -26.69 -7.49
N ALA A 113 5.99 -25.87 -8.54
CA ALA A 113 6.78 -24.64 -8.61
C ALA A 113 6.29 -23.60 -7.60
N LEU A 114 4.98 -23.34 -7.51
CA LEU A 114 4.40 -22.39 -6.56
C LEU A 114 4.72 -22.76 -5.11
N ALA A 115 4.71 -24.06 -4.77
CA ALA A 115 5.02 -24.53 -3.43
C ALA A 115 6.41 -24.10 -2.94
N ARG A 116 7.38 -23.94 -3.85
CA ARG A 116 8.76 -23.53 -3.54
C ARG A 116 8.90 -22.09 -3.10
N PHE A 117 7.91 -21.25 -3.45
CA PHE A 117 7.93 -19.81 -3.14
C PHE A 117 7.07 -19.44 -1.93
N ARG A 118 6.35 -20.39 -1.32
CA ARG A 118 5.59 -20.15 -0.09
C ARG A 118 6.53 -20.04 1.13
N GLY A 119 6.25 -19.08 2.01
CA GLY A 119 7.07 -18.82 3.20
C GLY A 119 8.16 -17.76 2.96
N PRO A 120 9.23 -17.76 3.77
CA PRO A 120 10.34 -16.83 3.63
C PRO A 120 11.18 -17.14 2.39
N ILE A 121 11.41 -16.11 1.57
CA ILE A 121 12.27 -16.19 0.37
C ILE A 121 13.22 -15.00 0.32
N LEU A 122 14.21 -15.08 -0.53
CA LEU A 122 15.11 -13.97 -0.86
C LEU A 122 14.78 -13.45 -2.26
N GLN A 123 14.58 -12.16 -2.40
CA GLN A 123 14.40 -11.50 -3.69
C GLN A 123 15.46 -10.42 -3.91
N VAL A 124 16.06 -10.39 -5.10
CA VAL A 124 16.84 -9.24 -5.57
C VAL A 124 15.87 -8.20 -6.12
N PRO A 125 15.77 -7.00 -5.53
CA PRO A 125 14.88 -5.96 -6.04
C PRO A 125 15.16 -5.62 -7.50
N PRO A 126 14.14 -5.38 -8.35
CA PRO A 126 14.37 -5.05 -9.76
C PRO A 126 14.97 -3.64 -9.90
N MET A 127 15.68 -3.40 -11.00
CA MET A 127 16.17 -2.05 -11.33
C MET A 127 15.04 -1.05 -11.52
N TYR A 128 13.92 -1.49 -12.09
CA TYR A 128 12.71 -0.68 -12.22
C TYR A 128 11.93 -0.66 -10.89
N SER A 129 12.52 -0.01 -9.88
CA SER A 129 11.91 0.16 -8.55
C SER A 129 12.14 1.57 -7.98
N ALA A 130 11.29 1.95 -7.01
CA ALA A 130 11.39 3.22 -6.29
C ALA A 130 12.44 3.21 -5.15
N LEU A 131 13.18 2.11 -4.97
CA LEU A 131 14.28 2.05 -4.02
C LEU A 131 15.34 3.08 -4.40
N LYS A 132 15.89 3.76 -3.40
CA LYS A 132 16.90 4.80 -3.63
C LYS A 132 18.30 4.30 -3.32
N ARG A 133 19.24 4.68 -4.19
CA ARG A 133 20.68 4.61 -3.93
C ARG A 133 21.28 5.98 -4.20
N ASP A 134 22.06 6.49 -3.27
CA ASP A 134 22.68 7.84 -3.33
C ASP A 134 21.66 8.96 -3.61
N GLY A 135 20.44 8.84 -3.03
CA GLY A 135 19.36 9.82 -3.19
C GLY A 135 18.53 9.71 -4.47
N LYS A 136 18.97 8.93 -5.48
CA LYS A 136 18.32 8.72 -6.78
C LYS A 136 17.62 7.36 -6.79
N ALA A 137 16.42 7.26 -7.38
CA ALA A 137 15.67 6.00 -7.47
C ALA A 137 16.31 5.04 -8.49
N LEU A 138 16.23 3.72 -8.25
CA LEU A 138 16.84 2.72 -9.13
C LEU A 138 16.27 2.79 -10.56
N TYR A 139 14.97 3.07 -10.72
CA TYR A 139 14.37 3.21 -12.05
C TYR A 139 14.96 4.37 -12.87
N GLU A 140 15.50 5.41 -12.21
CA GLU A 140 16.16 6.52 -12.88
C GLU A 140 17.50 6.08 -13.48
N TYR A 141 18.27 5.26 -12.75
CA TYR A 141 19.49 4.62 -13.26
C TYR A 141 19.17 3.65 -14.39
N ALA A 142 18.11 2.84 -14.26
CA ALA A 142 17.70 1.91 -15.31
C ALA A 142 17.38 2.62 -16.64
N ARG A 143 16.70 3.77 -16.58
CA ARG A 143 16.40 4.60 -17.77
C ARG A 143 17.65 5.19 -18.42
N GLU A 144 18.73 5.35 -17.67
CA GLU A 144 20.04 5.79 -18.18
C GLU A 144 20.90 4.60 -18.67
N GLY A 145 20.36 3.37 -18.66
CA GLY A 145 21.07 2.16 -19.03
C GLY A 145 22.09 1.68 -17.97
N ILE A 146 22.04 2.25 -16.77
CA ILE A 146 22.96 1.91 -15.68
C ILE A 146 22.34 0.80 -14.82
N VAL A 147 23.03 -0.33 -14.73
CA VAL A 147 22.65 -1.44 -13.86
C VAL A 147 23.51 -1.40 -12.60
N LEU A 148 22.86 -1.28 -11.44
CA LEU A 148 23.54 -1.31 -10.15
C LEU A 148 23.41 -2.70 -9.53
N GLU A 149 24.44 -3.12 -8.80
CA GLU A 149 24.37 -4.32 -7.97
C GLU A 149 23.37 -4.10 -6.82
N ARG A 150 22.48 -5.06 -6.58
CA ARG A 150 21.45 -5.05 -5.54
C ARG A 150 21.60 -6.32 -4.70
N GLU A 151 21.54 -6.12 -3.40
CA GLU A 151 21.54 -7.23 -2.45
C GLU A 151 20.15 -7.88 -2.39
N ALA A 152 20.12 -9.20 -2.26
CA ALA A 152 18.90 -9.94 -2.01
C ALA A 152 18.32 -9.56 -0.64
N ARG A 153 17.00 -9.40 -0.56
CA ARG A 153 16.29 -9.02 0.67
C ARG A 153 15.29 -10.09 1.06
N PRO A 154 15.14 -10.37 2.36
CA PRO A 154 14.14 -11.30 2.83
C PRO A 154 12.74 -10.69 2.65
N VAL A 155 11.84 -11.51 2.10
CA VAL A 155 10.41 -11.24 2.01
C VAL A 155 9.65 -12.52 2.35
N THR A 156 8.38 -12.41 2.72
CA THR A 156 7.56 -13.57 3.06
C THR A 156 6.34 -13.64 2.15
N ILE A 157 6.15 -14.78 1.53
CA ILE A 157 4.94 -15.12 0.79
C ILE A 157 4.03 -15.91 1.74
N HIS A 158 3.03 -15.24 2.32
CA HIS A 158 2.13 -15.84 3.30
C HIS A 158 1.17 -16.84 2.68
N ALA A 159 0.70 -16.54 1.44
CA ALA A 159 -0.12 -17.43 0.64
C ALA A 159 0.21 -17.23 -0.84
N LEU A 160 0.20 -18.32 -1.59
CA LEU A 160 0.36 -18.32 -3.06
C LEU A 160 -0.53 -19.43 -3.62
N GLU A 161 -1.56 -19.03 -4.37
CA GLU A 161 -2.64 -19.87 -4.85
C GLU A 161 -2.71 -19.82 -6.38
N LEU A 162 -2.87 -20.96 -7.00
CA LEU A 162 -3.28 -21.04 -8.40
C LEU A 162 -4.77 -20.71 -8.49
N ILE A 163 -5.14 -19.68 -9.27
CA ILE A 163 -6.53 -19.37 -9.56
C ILE A 163 -6.98 -20.13 -10.79
N ASP A 164 -6.18 -20.05 -11.85
CA ASP A 164 -6.51 -20.59 -13.16
C ASP A 164 -5.25 -20.71 -14.03
N TYR A 165 -5.26 -21.67 -14.97
CA TYR A 165 -4.20 -21.83 -15.97
C TYR A 165 -4.78 -22.19 -17.33
N GLU A 166 -4.61 -21.29 -18.28
CA GLU A 166 -4.87 -21.49 -19.69
C GLU A 166 -3.62 -21.06 -20.47
N ALA A 167 -2.85 -22.04 -20.95
CA ALA A 167 -1.53 -21.78 -21.54
C ALA A 167 -1.60 -20.69 -22.63
N PRO A 168 -0.71 -19.69 -22.62
CA PRO A 168 0.43 -19.52 -21.71
C PRO A 168 0.14 -18.70 -20.43
N MET A 169 -1.12 -18.40 -20.11
CA MET A 169 -1.54 -17.50 -19.04
C MET A 169 -1.77 -18.26 -17.74
N LEU A 170 -0.99 -17.90 -16.73
CA LEU A 170 -1.09 -18.43 -15.36
C LEU A 170 -1.65 -17.33 -14.45
N ARG A 171 -2.82 -17.53 -13.85
CA ARG A 171 -3.41 -16.62 -12.87
C ARG A 171 -3.17 -17.09 -11.45
N ILE A 172 -2.61 -16.23 -10.65
CA ILE A 172 -2.28 -16.52 -9.24
C ILE A 172 -2.83 -15.44 -8.31
N ARG A 173 -3.10 -15.83 -7.07
CA ARG A 173 -3.30 -14.91 -5.96
C ARG A 173 -2.13 -15.04 -4.99
N VAL A 174 -1.54 -13.90 -4.60
CA VAL A 174 -0.41 -13.87 -3.68
C VAL A 174 -0.68 -12.89 -2.54
N THR A 175 -0.50 -13.38 -1.29
CA THR A 175 -0.44 -12.54 -0.09
C THR A 175 1.00 -12.51 0.40
N CYS A 176 1.57 -11.31 0.53
CA CYS A 176 2.99 -11.16 0.80
C CYS A 176 3.30 -9.99 1.73
N SER A 177 4.45 -10.07 2.38
CA SER A 177 4.99 -9.00 3.21
C SER A 177 5.35 -7.76 2.40
N LYS A 178 5.52 -6.63 3.10
CA LYS A 178 6.07 -5.41 2.48
C LYS A 178 7.38 -5.68 1.74
N GLY A 179 7.64 -4.92 0.70
CA GLY A 179 8.89 -4.97 -0.06
C GLY A 179 8.96 -6.11 -1.07
N THR A 180 7.95 -6.97 -1.15
CA THR A 180 7.85 -8.02 -2.17
C THR A 180 7.54 -7.41 -3.54
N TYR A 181 8.31 -7.83 -4.54
CA TYR A 181 8.08 -7.49 -5.95
C TYR A 181 7.40 -8.67 -6.65
N VAL A 182 6.12 -8.52 -6.95
CA VAL A 182 5.34 -9.60 -7.62
C VAL A 182 5.86 -9.84 -9.04
N ARG A 183 6.47 -8.84 -9.70
CA ARG A 183 7.16 -9.01 -10.98
C ARG A 183 8.29 -10.03 -10.88
N VAL A 184 9.17 -9.87 -9.89
CA VAL A 184 10.27 -10.82 -9.63
C VAL A 184 9.73 -12.20 -9.29
N LEU A 185 8.66 -12.30 -8.51
CA LEU A 185 8.01 -13.58 -8.22
C LEU A 185 7.50 -14.24 -9.51
N GLY A 186 6.92 -13.50 -10.43
CA GLY A 186 6.47 -14.01 -11.73
C GLY A 186 7.63 -14.52 -12.58
N GLU A 187 8.74 -13.78 -12.64
CA GLU A 187 9.97 -14.20 -13.33
C GLU A 187 10.56 -15.48 -12.69
N ASP A 188 10.62 -15.53 -11.35
CA ASP A 188 11.14 -16.70 -10.61
C ASP A 188 10.29 -17.96 -10.82
N ILE A 189 8.94 -17.81 -10.87
CA ILE A 189 8.03 -18.92 -11.21
C ILE A 189 8.31 -19.41 -12.63
N GLY A 190 8.43 -18.51 -13.61
CA GLY A 190 8.74 -18.86 -14.99
C GLY A 190 10.10 -19.56 -15.12
N ALA A 191 11.10 -19.09 -14.38
CA ALA A 191 12.42 -19.72 -14.32
C ALA A 191 12.35 -21.14 -13.70
N ALA A 192 11.58 -21.31 -12.61
CA ALA A 192 11.40 -22.62 -11.97
C ALA A 192 10.68 -23.64 -12.87
N LEU A 193 9.82 -23.15 -13.78
CA LEU A 193 9.14 -23.97 -14.80
C LEU A 193 9.98 -24.18 -16.06
N GLY A 194 11.11 -23.48 -16.21
CA GLY A 194 11.98 -23.55 -17.40
C GLY A 194 11.42 -22.81 -18.62
N THR A 195 10.37 -22.02 -18.46
CA THR A 195 9.69 -21.31 -19.56
C THR A 195 10.11 -19.83 -19.65
N GLY A 196 10.68 -19.25 -18.56
CA GLY A 196 10.69 -17.81 -18.43
C GLY A 196 9.27 -17.23 -18.29
N ALA A 197 9.15 -16.00 -17.84
CA ALA A 197 7.85 -15.32 -17.72
C ALA A 197 8.01 -13.82 -17.51
N HIS A 198 6.91 -13.09 -17.66
CA HIS A 198 6.70 -11.73 -17.19
C HIS A 198 5.28 -11.54 -16.67
N LEU A 199 5.01 -10.49 -15.91
CA LEU A 199 3.63 -10.16 -15.51
C LEU A 199 2.88 -9.51 -16.66
N ASN A 200 1.76 -10.11 -17.06
CA ASN A 200 0.84 -9.55 -18.03
C ASN A 200 -0.19 -8.62 -17.36
N ALA A 201 -0.60 -8.92 -16.14
CA ALA A 201 -1.49 -8.07 -15.35
C ALA A 201 -1.18 -8.21 -13.86
N LEU A 202 -1.41 -7.13 -13.10
CA LEU A 202 -1.28 -7.09 -11.65
C LEU A 202 -2.38 -6.22 -11.07
N ARG A 203 -3.15 -6.77 -10.12
CA ARG A 203 -4.19 -6.05 -9.41
C ARG A 203 -4.01 -6.21 -7.91
N ARG A 204 -3.80 -5.13 -7.18
CA ARG A 204 -3.79 -5.16 -5.71
C ARG A 204 -5.22 -5.17 -5.19
N ILE A 205 -5.57 -6.20 -4.43
CA ILE A 205 -6.92 -6.40 -3.91
C ILE A 205 -7.05 -6.16 -2.40
N GLN A 206 -5.90 -6.10 -1.68
CA GLN A 206 -5.90 -5.86 -0.24
C GLN A 206 -4.61 -5.17 0.23
N VAL A 207 -4.72 -4.28 1.23
CA VAL A 207 -3.61 -3.64 1.95
C VAL A 207 -3.95 -3.66 3.45
N GLY A 208 -3.30 -4.53 4.22
CA GLY A 208 -3.66 -4.77 5.62
C GLY A 208 -5.13 -5.18 5.75
N ALA A 209 -5.90 -4.45 6.54
CA ALA A 209 -7.34 -4.67 6.71
C ALA A 209 -8.22 -4.04 5.62
N LEU A 210 -7.66 -3.23 4.72
CA LEU A 210 -8.41 -2.56 3.65
C LEU A 210 -8.59 -3.51 2.47
N THR A 211 -9.83 -3.66 2.02
CA THR A 211 -10.26 -4.49 0.88
C THR A 211 -10.76 -3.62 -0.28
N LEU A 212 -11.39 -4.26 -1.27
CA LEU A 212 -11.99 -3.53 -2.39
C LEU A 212 -13.29 -2.81 -2.03
N ASP A 213 -13.82 -3.05 -0.83
CA ASP A 213 -15.08 -2.47 -0.38
C ASP A 213 -14.96 -0.94 -0.25
N GLY A 214 -15.89 -0.22 -0.85
CA GLY A 214 -15.88 1.24 -0.86
C GLY A 214 -14.84 1.88 -1.78
N MET A 215 -14.17 1.09 -2.63
CA MET A 215 -13.22 1.59 -3.61
C MET A 215 -13.94 2.32 -4.75
N ILE A 216 -13.36 3.42 -5.22
CA ILE A 216 -13.90 4.22 -6.32
C ILE A 216 -12.88 4.38 -7.44
N THR A 217 -13.33 4.34 -8.70
CA THR A 217 -12.48 4.65 -9.85
C THR A 217 -12.18 6.15 -9.93
N LEU A 218 -11.10 6.50 -10.63
CA LEU A 218 -10.73 7.90 -10.80
C LEU A 218 -11.79 8.68 -11.60
N GLU A 219 -12.40 8.05 -12.59
CA GLU A 219 -13.48 8.64 -13.41
C GLU A 219 -14.72 8.91 -12.55
N ALA A 220 -15.15 7.95 -11.75
CA ALA A 220 -16.29 8.11 -10.85
C ALA A 220 -16.02 9.19 -9.79
N LEU A 221 -14.80 9.26 -9.25
CA LEU A 221 -14.38 10.30 -8.33
C LEU A 221 -14.45 11.69 -8.97
N GLN A 222 -14.02 11.82 -10.22
CA GLN A 222 -14.04 13.09 -10.95
C GLN A 222 -15.46 13.55 -11.30
N ALA A 223 -16.38 12.61 -11.53
CA ALA A 223 -17.77 12.87 -11.83
C ALA A 223 -18.65 13.07 -10.58
N HIS A 224 -18.13 12.79 -9.38
CA HIS A 224 -18.92 12.85 -8.15
C HIS A 224 -19.21 14.29 -7.73
N ALA A 225 -20.48 14.60 -7.44
CA ALA A 225 -20.90 15.95 -7.06
C ALA A 225 -20.26 16.41 -5.74
N GLU A 226 -20.15 15.49 -4.78
CA GLU A 226 -19.59 15.73 -3.45
C GLU A 226 -18.43 14.76 -3.16
N PRO A 227 -17.25 14.91 -3.80
CA PRO A 227 -16.18 13.90 -3.70
C PRO A 227 -15.67 13.68 -2.27
N ARG A 228 -15.80 14.67 -1.39
CA ARG A 228 -15.35 14.56 0.01
C ARG A 228 -16.22 13.63 0.85
N SER A 229 -17.48 13.40 0.48
CA SER A 229 -18.34 12.44 1.15
C SER A 229 -17.91 10.98 0.99
N LEU A 230 -16.99 10.72 0.05
CA LEU A 230 -16.39 9.41 -0.19
C LEU A 230 -15.21 9.10 0.72
N LEU A 231 -14.76 10.04 1.55
CA LEU A 231 -13.66 9.84 2.45
C LEU A 231 -14.09 9.00 3.66
N ALA A 232 -13.41 7.90 3.87
CA ALA A 232 -13.44 7.19 5.14
C ALA A 232 -12.74 8.04 6.23
N PRO A 233 -13.09 7.87 7.50
CA PRO A 233 -12.46 8.60 8.59
C PRO A 233 -10.97 8.23 8.71
N VAL A 234 -10.20 9.11 9.37
CA VAL A 234 -8.74 8.96 9.54
C VAL A 234 -8.35 7.64 10.19
N ASP A 235 -9.15 7.17 11.13
CA ASP A 235 -8.93 5.93 11.89
C ASP A 235 -9.26 4.64 11.11
N ALA A 236 -9.77 4.76 9.89
CA ALA A 236 -9.90 3.60 8.99
C ALA A 236 -8.55 2.90 8.75
N LEU A 237 -7.43 3.66 8.81
CA LEU A 237 -6.07 3.12 8.71
C LEU A 237 -5.63 2.34 9.97
N LEU A 238 -6.33 2.49 11.06
CA LEU A 238 -5.96 2.05 12.41
C LEU A 238 -6.93 0.99 12.95
N SER A 239 -7.83 0.46 12.13
CA SER A 239 -8.94 -0.39 12.56
C SER A 239 -8.52 -1.65 13.32
N THR A 240 -7.29 -2.13 13.11
CA THR A 240 -6.71 -3.31 13.78
C THR A 240 -6.24 -3.03 15.21
N PHE A 241 -6.05 -1.75 15.58
CA PHE A 241 -5.59 -1.41 16.92
C PHE A 241 -6.76 -1.27 17.89
N PRO A 242 -6.62 -1.73 19.14
CA PRO A 242 -7.62 -1.51 20.18
C PRO A 242 -7.86 -0.02 20.45
N ALA A 243 -9.01 0.32 21.00
CA ALA A 243 -9.40 1.69 21.33
C ALA A 243 -9.32 1.96 22.82
N VAL A 244 -8.97 3.19 23.20
CA VAL A 244 -9.03 3.72 24.56
C VAL A 244 -9.82 5.03 24.52
N GLU A 245 -10.89 5.12 25.28
CA GLU A 245 -11.71 6.33 25.40
C GLU A 245 -11.29 7.12 26.64
N LEU A 246 -10.94 8.39 26.48
CA LEU A 246 -10.44 9.25 27.56
C LEU A 246 -11.54 10.19 28.08
N THR A 247 -11.46 10.53 29.37
CA THR A 247 -12.24 11.63 29.95
C THR A 247 -11.78 12.98 29.40
N PRO A 248 -12.60 14.06 29.52
CA PRO A 248 -12.22 15.40 29.01
C PRO A 248 -10.88 15.89 29.55
N GLU A 249 -10.60 15.66 30.83
CA GLU A 249 -9.36 16.08 31.48
C GLU A 249 -8.14 15.30 30.95
N LEU A 250 -8.26 13.99 30.83
CA LEU A 250 -7.21 13.13 30.28
C LEU A 250 -6.97 13.41 28.81
N ALA A 251 -8.03 13.68 28.01
CA ALA A 251 -7.94 14.05 26.61
C ALA A 251 -7.11 15.34 26.42
N LYS A 252 -7.36 16.37 27.23
CA LYS A 252 -6.59 17.61 27.21
C LYS A 252 -5.10 17.36 27.51
N ARG A 253 -4.80 16.56 28.51
CA ARG A 253 -3.42 16.19 28.87
C ARG A 253 -2.75 15.38 27.78
N PHE A 254 -3.50 14.43 27.17
CA PHE A 254 -3.03 13.62 26.06
C PHE A 254 -2.65 14.48 24.85
N LEU A 255 -3.51 15.42 24.46
CA LEU A 255 -3.26 16.33 23.32
C LEU A 255 -2.07 17.27 23.55
N ASN A 256 -1.71 17.51 24.82
CA ASN A 256 -0.48 18.22 25.19
C ASN A 256 0.77 17.29 25.21
N GLY A 257 0.64 16.04 24.75
CA GLY A 257 1.75 15.08 24.68
C GLY A 257 2.15 14.46 26.03
N GLN A 258 1.32 14.60 27.08
CA GLN A 258 1.61 14.04 28.39
C GLN A 258 1.38 12.53 28.42
N ARG A 259 2.29 11.80 29.06
CA ARG A 259 2.08 10.41 29.46
C ARG A 259 1.01 10.35 30.54
N LEU A 260 0.07 9.41 30.42
CA LEU A 260 -1.04 9.24 31.34
C LEU A 260 -0.92 7.90 32.08
N ALA A 261 -1.04 7.91 33.40
CA ALA A 261 -1.12 6.70 34.22
C ALA A 261 -2.62 6.38 34.44
N LEU A 262 -3.17 5.46 33.65
CA LEU A 262 -4.60 5.16 33.65
C LEU A 262 -5.04 4.15 34.73
N GLY A 263 -4.10 3.52 35.42
CA GLY A 263 -4.40 2.46 36.40
C GLY A 263 -5.26 2.87 37.60
N LYS A 264 -5.39 4.18 37.86
CA LYS A 264 -6.24 4.73 38.93
C LYS A 264 -7.40 5.57 38.39
N GLU A 265 -7.51 5.66 37.07
CA GLU A 265 -8.54 6.43 36.41
C GLU A 265 -9.72 5.52 36.01
N ALA A 266 -10.92 6.09 35.92
CA ALA A 266 -12.12 5.34 35.47
C ALA A 266 -12.11 5.19 33.93
N VAL A 267 -11.03 4.58 33.38
CA VAL A 267 -10.82 4.36 31.96
C VAL A 267 -10.59 2.87 31.72
N THR A 268 -11.37 2.28 30.80
CA THR A 268 -11.14 0.91 30.35
C THR A 268 -9.95 0.87 29.41
N VAL A 269 -8.96 0.06 29.73
CA VAL A 269 -7.78 -0.17 28.90
C VAL A 269 -7.77 -1.60 28.36
N PRO A 270 -7.24 -1.85 27.16
CA PRO A 270 -6.99 -3.19 26.64
C PRO A 270 -6.11 -4.01 27.58
N ALA A 271 -6.34 -5.33 27.63
CA ALA A 271 -5.51 -6.24 28.44
C ALA A 271 -4.08 -6.37 27.90
N GLU A 272 -3.93 -6.27 26.59
CA GLU A 272 -2.64 -6.39 25.91
C GLU A 272 -1.98 -5.02 25.78
N GLN A 273 -0.67 -5.00 26.06
CA GLN A 273 0.19 -3.84 25.80
C GLN A 273 0.39 -3.65 24.31
N GLY A 274 0.76 -2.44 23.91
CA GLY A 274 1.04 -2.14 22.54
C GLY A 274 0.32 -0.89 22.05
N ARG A 275 0.24 -0.77 20.74
CA ARG A 275 -0.33 0.41 20.11
C ARG A 275 -1.84 0.42 20.19
N VAL A 276 -2.39 1.58 20.54
CA VAL A 276 -3.84 1.81 20.69
C VAL A 276 -4.27 3.08 19.98
N ARG A 277 -5.55 3.12 19.59
CA ARG A 277 -6.24 4.34 19.15
C ARG A 277 -6.81 5.05 20.37
N VAL A 278 -6.66 6.35 20.44
CA VAL A 278 -7.12 7.14 21.58
C VAL A 278 -8.22 8.08 21.13
N TYR A 279 -9.35 8.04 21.86
CA TYR A 279 -10.55 8.80 21.54
C TYR A 279 -11.01 9.65 22.73
N HIS A 280 -11.81 10.63 22.41
CA HIS A 280 -12.65 11.37 23.35
C HIS A 280 -13.93 11.75 22.63
N GLU A 281 -15.09 11.41 23.22
CA GLU A 281 -16.43 11.63 22.65
C GLU A 281 -16.52 11.13 21.19
N GLY A 282 -15.99 9.94 20.93
CA GLY A 282 -15.99 9.31 19.62
C GLY A 282 -15.07 9.97 18.58
N LYS A 283 -14.28 11.00 18.96
CA LYS A 283 -13.31 11.65 18.08
C LYS A 283 -11.92 11.09 18.30
N LEU A 284 -11.24 10.70 17.24
CA LEU A 284 -9.85 10.23 17.30
C LEU A 284 -8.93 11.38 17.72
N LEU A 285 -8.20 11.20 18.81
CA LEU A 285 -7.16 12.14 19.29
C LEU A 285 -5.77 11.78 18.75
N GLY A 286 -5.57 10.51 18.39
CA GLY A 286 -4.29 10.02 17.90
C GLY A 286 -4.03 8.57 18.24
N THR A 287 -2.76 8.18 18.23
CA THR A 287 -2.29 6.87 18.70
C THR A 287 -1.36 7.03 19.89
N ALA A 288 -1.31 5.99 20.69
CA ALA A 288 -0.42 5.88 21.83
C ALA A 288 0.09 4.44 21.97
N ASN A 289 1.16 4.27 22.72
CA ASN A 289 1.64 2.98 23.18
C ASN A 289 1.16 2.75 24.61
N LEU A 290 0.31 1.72 24.81
CA LEU A 290 -0.09 1.25 26.12
C LEU A 290 1.01 0.37 26.68
N GLN A 291 1.64 0.83 27.77
CA GLN A 291 2.76 0.19 28.46
C GLN A 291 2.31 -0.50 29.74
N GLU A 292 3.24 -1.14 30.43
CA GLU A 292 3.03 -1.69 31.78
C GLU A 292 2.41 -0.64 32.72
N TRP A 293 1.67 -1.12 33.71
CA TRP A 293 0.99 -0.29 34.71
C TRP A 293 -0.06 0.65 34.12
N ALA A 294 -0.62 0.30 32.94
CA ALA A 294 -1.60 1.11 32.21
C ALA A 294 -1.06 2.54 31.93
N ILE A 295 0.22 2.66 31.59
CA ILE A 295 0.80 3.93 31.16
C ILE A 295 0.52 4.10 29.67
N LEU A 296 -0.22 5.16 29.33
CA LEU A 296 -0.51 5.54 27.94
C LEU A 296 0.50 6.61 27.48
N ALA A 297 1.39 6.23 26.57
CA ALA A 297 2.41 7.11 26.03
C ALA A 297 2.02 7.61 24.63
N PRO A 298 1.73 8.91 24.42
CA PRO A 298 1.35 9.44 23.10
C PRO A 298 2.43 9.17 22.05
N GLU A 299 2.01 8.77 20.83
CA GLU A 299 2.91 8.56 19.69
C GLU A 299 2.66 9.58 18.58
N ARG A 300 1.39 9.66 18.11
CA ARG A 300 0.98 10.59 17.05
C ARG A 300 -0.31 11.26 17.45
N LEU A 301 -0.33 12.58 17.48
CA LEU A 301 -1.49 13.37 17.84
C LEU A 301 -2.13 13.97 16.59
N ILE A 302 -3.46 13.96 16.57
CA ILE A 302 -4.26 14.70 15.57
C ILE A 302 -4.34 16.16 16.04
N ALA A 303 -4.10 17.09 15.12
CA ALA A 303 -4.29 18.49 15.42
C ALA A 303 -5.76 18.78 15.72
N ALA A 304 -6.04 19.51 16.79
CA ALA A 304 -7.39 19.96 17.09
C ALA A 304 -7.94 20.73 15.87
N GLN A 305 -9.05 20.27 15.33
CA GLN A 305 -9.77 21.04 14.32
C GLN A 305 -10.39 22.25 15.05
N HIS A 306 -9.92 23.44 14.74
CA HIS A 306 -10.47 24.71 15.20
C HIS A 306 -11.71 25.08 14.38
#